data_776b3ebf23ed5bc61ec1e39ebeab2b89
#
_entry.id   776b3ebf23ed5bc61ec1e39ebeab2b89
#
_cell.length_a   1.000
_cell.length_b   1.000
_cell.length_c   1.000
_cell.angle_alpha   90.00
_cell.angle_beta   90.00
_cell.angle_gamma   90.00
#
_symmetry.space_group_name_H-M   'P 1'
#
loop_
_entity.id
_entity.type
_entity.pdbx_description
1 polymer ?
#
loop_
_entity_poly.entity_id
_entity_poly.type
_entity_poly.pdbx_seq_one_letter_code
_entity_poly.pdbx_strand_id
1 'polypeptide(L)'
;MTTTESRPPITPGEVAPDFSLPAVDGPPTVALADYRGRSPVFLALLLGLWCPFCRRHIARMGATESKLKAEGVETVCVVATPPENARLYFKFRPTKLRLAADPHLATHHAYGVQRAAVTPEFMAGLAATKINPTGELPAPLPIPEAAAKLAEMDGYAGTPADQTDMERQWPQLKAQFLIDRGGIVRWANFEGAKGPSEVGQRPSDDELLAVVRALPR
;
A
#
# COMPACT_ATOMS: atom_id res chain seq x y z
N MET A 1 12.46 13.90 21.25
CA MET A 1 11.73 13.00 20.35
C MET A 1 10.32 13.55 20.25
N THR A 2 10.02 14.30 19.21
CA THR A 2 8.67 14.82 18.94
C THR A 2 7.83 13.64 18.47
N THR A 3 6.89 13.19 19.29
CA THR A 3 5.79 12.35 18.86
C THR A 3 5.01 13.13 17.80
N THR A 4 5.19 12.77 16.54
CA THR A 4 4.33 13.27 15.46
C THR A 4 2.94 12.70 15.75
N GLU A 5 2.05 13.53 16.32
CA GLU A 5 0.64 13.14 16.48
C GLU A 5 0.13 12.75 15.09
N SER A 6 -0.31 11.50 14.98
CA SER A 6 -0.89 11.00 13.75
C SER A 6 -2.17 11.78 13.47
N ARG A 7 -2.25 12.42 12.31
CA ARG A 7 -3.49 13.02 11.83
C ARG A 7 -4.62 11.97 11.87
N PRO A 8 -5.88 12.36 12.14
CA PRO A 8 -7.02 11.46 11.95
C PRO A 8 -7.05 10.90 10.52
N PRO A 9 -7.54 9.66 10.31
CA PRO A 9 -7.69 9.09 8.98
C PRO A 9 -8.44 10.03 8.05
N ILE A 10 -7.90 10.27 6.86
CA ILE A 10 -8.56 11.09 5.85
C ILE A 10 -9.83 10.40 5.36
N THR A 11 -10.90 11.18 5.17
CA THR A 11 -12.21 10.67 4.77
C THR A 11 -12.59 11.13 3.35
N PRO A 12 -13.47 10.40 2.66
CA PRO A 12 -14.02 10.86 1.39
C PRO A 12 -14.64 12.24 1.48
N GLY A 13 -14.30 13.11 0.52
CA GLY A 13 -14.69 14.53 0.50
C GLY A 13 -13.57 15.49 0.90
N GLU A 14 -12.53 15.02 1.59
CA GLU A 14 -11.39 15.86 1.95
C GLU A 14 -10.39 16.01 0.79
N VAL A 15 -9.62 17.09 0.83
CA VAL A 15 -8.51 17.32 -0.11
C VAL A 15 -7.37 16.35 0.21
N ALA A 16 -6.93 15.60 -0.78
CA ALA A 16 -5.79 14.69 -0.66
C ALA A 16 -4.51 15.48 -0.36
N PRO A 17 -3.75 15.13 0.70
CA PRO A 17 -2.44 15.72 0.96
C PRO A 17 -1.50 15.53 -0.22
N ASP A 18 -0.82 16.60 -0.63
CA ASP A 18 0.18 16.54 -1.68
C ASP A 18 1.44 15.79 -1.20
N PHE A 19 2.08 15.14 -2.14
CA PHE A 19 3.41 14.55 -1.94
C PHE A 19 4.26 14.73 -3.19
N SER A 20 5.58 14.74 -3.01
CA SER A 20 6.58 14.63 -4.08
C SER A 20 7.70 13.75 -3.55
N LEU A 21 7.82 12.54 -4.08
CA LEU A 21 8.66 11.46 -3.57
C LEU A 21 9.65 10.98 -4.62
N PRO A 22 10.82 10.49 -4.25
CA PRO A 22 11.75 9.84 -5.18
C PRO A 22 11.07 8.72 -5.95
N ALA A 23 11.15 8.76 -7.27
CA ALA A 23 10.69 7.67 -8.10
C ALA A 23 11.61 6.45 -7.99
N VAL A 24 11.01 5.27 -8.02
CA VAL A 24 11.76 4.01 -8.12
C VAL A 24 12.28 3.82 -9.53
N ASP A 25 11.48 4.21 -10.53
CA ASP A 25 11.80 4.12 -11.95
C ASP A 25 11.28 5.36 -12.71
N GLY A 26 11.88 5.68 -13.85
CA GLY A 26 11.50 6.78 -14.72
C GLY A 26 11.95 8.17 -14.23
N PRO A 27 11.09 9.23 -14.33
CA PRO A 27 11.43 10.58 -13.86
C PRO A 27 11.89 10.60 -12.40
N PRO A 28 12.69 11.57 -11.97
CA PRO A 28 13.32 11.56 -10.64
C PRO A 28 12.31 11.57 -9.48
N THR A 29 11.11 12.09 -9.69
CA THR A 29 10.05 12.18 -8.67
C THR A 29 8.71 11.70 -9.20
N VAL A 30 7.84 11.33 -8.25
CA VAL A 30 6.41 11.10 -8.44
C VAL A 30 5.70 12.07 -7.51
N ALA A 31 4.89 12.96 -8.05
CA ALA A 31 4.12 13.92 -7.27
C ALA A 31 2.62 13.77 -7.57
N LEU A 32 1.77 13.94 -6.55
CA LEU A 32 0.32 13.93 -6.75
C LEU A 32 -0.13 15.08 -7.66
N ALA A 33 0.56 16.21 -7.59
CA ALA A 33 0.30 17.37 -8.45
C ALA A 33 0.42 17.08 -9.95
N ASP A 34 1.21 16.07 -10.36
CA ASP A 34 1.38 15.70 -11.77
C ASP A 34 0.08 15.18 -12.40
N TYR A 35 -0.87 14.73 -11.59
CA TYR A 35 -2.16 14.15 -12.00
C TYR A 35 -3.33 15.12 -11.84
N ARG A 36 -3.17 16.16 -11.00
CA ARG A 36 -4.25 17.12 -10.73
C ARG A 36 -4.71 17.84 -12.00
N GLY A 37 -6.02 17.89 -12.21
CA GLY A 37 -6.63 18.44 -13.43
C GLY A 37 -6.53 17.52 -14.66
N ARG A 38 -5.86 16.39 -14.59
CA ARG A 38 -5.57 15.49 -15.72
C ARG A 38 -6.27 14.14 -15.58
N SER A 39 -5.97 13.41 -14.52
CA SER A 39 -6.50 12.06 -14.30
C SER A 39 -6.77 11.81 -12.82
N PRO A 40 -7.77 11.00 -12.47
CA PRO A 40 -7.88 10.43 -11.15
C PRO A 40 -6.71 9.52 -10.84
N VAL A 41 -6.40 9.34 -9.55
CA VAL A 41 -5.30 8.49 -9.07
C VAL A 41 -5.82 7.45 -8.10
N PHE A 42 -5.51 6.19 -8.37
CA PHE A 42 -5.53 5.13 -7.36
C PHE A 42 -4.17 5.10 -6.66
N LEU A 43 -4.16 5.53 -5.40
CA LEU A 43 -2.96 5.61 -4.57
C LEU A 43 -2.94 4.45 -3.58
N ALA A 44 -1.87 3.64 -3.59
CA ALA A 44 -1.64 2.60 -2.60
C ALA A 44 -0.42 2.95 -1.73
N LEU A 45 -0.63 3.11 -0.43
CA LEU A 45 0.41 3.31 0.57
C LEU A 45 0.74 1.97 1.22
N LEU A 46 1.91 1.44 0.90
CA LEU A 46 2.38 0.11 1.29
C LEU A 46 3.55 0.20 2.27
N LEU A 47 3.77 -0.87 3.02
CA LEU A 47 4.98 -1.02 3.84
C LEU A 47 6.21 -1.25 2.97
N GLY A 48 7.35 -1.46 3.62
CA GLY A 48 8.60 -1.79 2.95
C GLY A 48 8.57 -3.15 2.25
N LEU A 49 9.55 -3.37 1.39
CA LEU A 49 9.71 -4.62 0.62
C LEU A 49 10.06 -5.84 1.49
N TRP A 50 10.32 -5.66 2.78
CA TRP A 50 10.37 -6.73 3.77
C TRP A 50 9.03 -7.48 3.89
N CYS A 51 7.90 -6.79 3.65
CA CYS A 51 6.55 -7.32 3.81
C CYS A 51 6.15 -8.18 2.59
N PRO A 52 5.99 -9.51 2.72
CA PRO A 52 5.62 -10.38 1.61
C PRO A 52 4.23 -10.06 1.05
N PHE A 53 3.29 -9.65 1.92
CA PHE A 53 1.96 -9.20 1.48
C PHE A 53 2.04 -7.97 0.57
N CYS A 54 2.94 -7.03 0.86
CA CYS A 54 3.14 -5.83 0.05
C CYS A 54 3.76 -6.17 -1.31
N ARG A 55 4.76 -7.04 -1.33
CA ARG A 55 5.38 -7.51 -2.59
C ARG A 55 4.36 -8.21 -3.49
N ARG A 56 3.55 -9.13 -2.94
CA ARG A 56 2.49 -9.81 -3.68
C ARG A 56 1.38 -8.85 -4.10
N HIS A 57 1.05 -7.87 -3.26
CA HIS A 57 0.09 -6.82 -3.60
C HIS A 57 0.57 -6.04 -4.83
N ILE A 58 1.83 -5.61 -4.88
CA ILE A 58 2.42 -4.92 -6.04
C ILE A 58 2.34 -5.80 -7.28
N ALA A 59 2.73 -7.06 -7.18
CA ALA A 59 2.69 -8.00 -8.31
C ALA A 59 1.28 -8.14 -8.89
N ARG A 60 0.28 -8.31 -8.04
CA ARG A 60 -1.13 -8.41 -8.47
C ARG A 60 -1.70 -7.09 -8.97
N MET A 61 -1.34 -5.99 -8.36
CA MET A 61 -1.79 -4.66 -8.79
C MET A 61 -1.30 -4.31 -10.20
N GLY A 62 -0.17 -4.88 -10.64
CA GLY A 62 0.29 -4.76 -12.02
C GLY A 62 -0.70 -5.29 -13.06
N ALA A 63 -1.52 -6.30 -12.71
CA ALA A 63 -2.62 -6.77 -13.55
C ALA A 63 -3.88 -5.88 -13.44
N THR A 64 -4.16 -5.37 -12.23
CA THR A 64 -5.27 -4.45 -11.96
C THR A 64 -5.07 -3.09 -12.63
N GLU A 65 -3.83 -2.62 -12.73
CA GLU A 65 -3.45 -1.33 -13.33
C GLU A 65 -4.04 -1.16 -14.74
N SER A 66 -3.93 -2.17 -15.59
CA SER A 66 -4.45 -2.10 -16.95
C SER A 66 -5.97 -1.88 -16.99
N LYS A 67 -6.69 -2.46 -16.03
CA LYS A 67 -8.15 -2.28 -15.89
C LYS A 67 -8.50 -0.87 -15.41
N LEU A 68 -7.77 -0.35 -14.42
CA LEU A 68 -7.93 1.00 -13.90
C LEU A 68 -7.62 2.04 -14.99
N LYS A 69 -6.55 1.81 -15.75
CA LYS A 69 -6.14 2.68 -16.86
C LYS A 69 -7.17 2.71 -17.98
N ALA A 70 -7.83 1.62 -18.27
CA ALA A 70 -8.95 1.58 -19.22
C ALA A 70 -10.15 2.44 -18.79
N GLU A 71 -10.32 2.65 -17.48
CA GLU A 71 -11.31 3.57 -16.91
C GLU A 71 -10.74 5.01 -16.72
N GLY A 72 -9.53 5.29 -17.22
CA GLY A 72 -8.87 6.60 -17.16
C GLY A 72 -8.24 6.94 -15.81
N VAL A 73 -7.99 5.95 -14.95
CA VAL A 73 -7.38 6.12 -13.63
C VAL A 73 -5.91 5.70 -13.67
N GLU A 74 -5.03 6.58 -13.21
CA GLU A 74 -3.61 6.26 -13.03
C GLU A 74 -3.37 5.58 -11.68
N THR A 75 -2.40 4.68 -11.63
CA THR A 75 -2.06 3.94 -10.40
C THR A 75 -0.70 4.35 -9.88
N VAL A 76 -0.64 4.79 -8.63
CA VAL A 76 0.60 5.13 -7.92
C VAL A 76 0.71 4.26 -6.67
N CYS A 77 1.85 3.59 -6.51
CA CYS A 77 2.16 2.85 -5.30
C CYS A 77 3.35 3.50 -4.59
N VAL A 78 3.20 3.76 -3.30
CA VAL A 78 4.27 4.24 -2.44
C VAL A 78 4.75 3.09 -1.56
N VAL A 79 6.06 2.81 -1.60
CA VAL A 79 6.68 1.78 -0.76
C VAL A 79 7.56 2.44 0.30
N ALA A 80 7.45 1.97 1.54
CA ALA A 80 8.21 2.51 2.67
C ALA A 80 9.65 1.94 2.73
N THR A 81 10.31 1.86 1.59
CA THR A 81 11.68 1.34 1.42
C THR A 81 12.57 2.46 0.88
N PRO A 82 13.85 2.58 1.31
CA PRO A 82 14.80 3.52 0.73
C PRO A 82 14.87 3.41 -0.80
N PRO A 83 14.96 4.55 -1.51
CA PRO A 83 14.89 4.57 -2.99
C PRO A 83 15.90 3.63 -3.66
N GLU A 84 17.12 3.57 -3.14
CA GLU A 84 18.20 2.71 -3.67
C GLU A 84 17.86 1.22 -3.54
N ASN A 85 17.31 0.82 -2.39
CA ASN A 85 16.90 -0.57 -2.13
C ASN A 85 15.67 -0.94 -2.98
N ALA A 86 14.72 -0.02 -3.11
CA ALA A 86 13.56 -0.21 -3.98
C ALA A 86 13.99 -0.38 -5.45
N ARG A 87 14.88 0.48 -5.95
CA ARG A 87 15.43 0.38 -7.31
C ARG A 87 16.15 -0.95 -7.53
N LEU A 88 16.96 -1.39 -6.56
CA LEU A 88 17.64 -2.67 -6.65
C LEU A 88 16.66 -3.84 -6.74
N TYR A 89 15.63 -3.85 -5.91
CA TYR A 89 14.59 -4.88 -5.92
C TYR A 89 13.88 -4.94 -7.28
N PHE A 90 13.39 -3.80 -7.77
CA PHE A 90 12.61 -3.73 -9.02
C PHE A 90 13.45 -3.88 -10.28
N LYS A 91 14.78 -3.70 -10.21
CA LYS A 91 15.70 -4.06 -11.30
C LYS A 91 15.59 -5.55 -11.67
N PHE A 92 15.39 -6.42 -10.69
CA PHE A 92 15.26 -7.87 -10.88
C PHE A 92 13.82 -8.36 -10.93
N ARG A 93 12.86 -7.50 -10.57
CA ARG A 93 11.42 -7.78 -10.52
C ARG A 93 10.64 -6.61 -11.14
N PRO A 94 10.78 -6.40 -12.47
CA PRO A 94 10.20 -5.23 -13.12
C PRO A 94 8.68 -5.21 -12.99
N THR A 95 8.13 -4.02 -12.84
CA THR A 95 6.69 -3.76 -12.79
C THR A 95 6.34 -2.60 -13.71
N LYS A 96 5.08 -2.53 -14.18
CA LYS A 96 4.57 -1.40 -14.95
C LYS A 96 4.00 -0.29 -14.05
N LEU A 97 3.84 -0.59 -12.76
CA LEU A 97 3.28 0.37 -11.82
C LEU A 97 4.20 1.57 -11.62
N ARG A 98 3.59 2.74 -11.48
CA ARG A 98 4.31 3.93 -11.05
C ARG A 98 4.62 3.82 -9.56
N LEU A 99 5.89 3.66 -9.22
CA LEU A 99 6.36 3.45 -7.86
C LEU A 99 7.12 4.67 -7.34
N ALA A 100 6.84 5.03 -6.08
CA ALA A 100 7.58 6.03 -5.32
C ALA A 100 8.08 5.44 -3.99
N ALA A 101 9.18 5.96 -3.48
CA ALA A 101 9.82 5.53 -2.25
C ALA A 101 9.61 6.56 -1.13
N ASP A 102 9.07 6.14 0.01
CA ASP A 102 8.85 6.97 1.19
C ASP A 102 9.32 6.24 2.46
N PRO A 103 10.64 6.09 2.68
CA PRO A 103 11.16 5.35 3.83
C PRO A 103 10.74 5.94 5.19
N HIS A 104 10.35 7.20 5.23
CA HIS A 104 9.96 7.89 6.46
C HIS A 104 8.45 7.85 6.75
N LEU A 105 7.65 7.19 5.88
CA LEU A 105 6.20 7.10 6.04
C LEU A 105 5.50 8.48 6.09
N ALA A 106 6.12 9.51 5.52
CA ALA A 106 5.58 10.87 5.54
C ALA A 106 4.19 10.93 4.89
N THR A 107 4.01 10.21 3.77
CA THR A 107 2.72 10.12 3.09
C THR A 107 1.69 9.35 3.92
N HIS A 108 2.09 8.24 4.58
CA HIS A 108 1.20 7.52 5.49
C HIS A 108 0.69 8.44 6.61
N HIS A 109 1.58 9.21 7.24
CA HIS A 109 1.22 10.15 8.31
C HIS A 109 0.30 11.27 7.78
N ALA A 110 0.63 11.84 6.61
CA ALA A 110 -0.18 12.90 6.00
C ALA A 110 -1.60 12.45 5.67
N TYR A 111 -1.80 11.18 5.29
CA TYR A 111 -3.11 10.59 5.01
C TYR A 111 -3.79 9.99 6.25
N GLY A 112 -3.17 10.08 7.42
CA GLY A 112 -3.70 9.55 8.67
C GLY A 112 -3.75 8.02 8.73
N VAL A 113 -2.83 7.34 8.04
CA VAL A 113 -2.71 5.87 8.14
C VAL A 113 -2.15 5.52 9.49
N GLN A 114 -2.96 4.87 10.31
CA GLN A 114 -2.68 4.61 11.71
C GLN A 114 -1.63 3.49 11.88
N ARG A 115 -0.97 3.51 13.03
CA ARG A 115 -0.23 2.35 13.55
C ARG A 115 -1.20 1.49 14.36
N ALA A 116 -1.10 0.16 14.25
CA ALA A 116 -1.92 -0.72 15.05
C ALA A 116 -1.61 -0.52 16.56
N ALA A 117 -2.66 -0.48 17.37
CA ALA A 117 -2.49 -0.56 18.82
C ALA A 117 -2.10 -1.99 19.19
N VAL A 118 -0.83 -2.19 19.59
CA VAL A 118 -0.32 -3.52 19.96
C VAL A 118 -0.80 -3.84 21.38
N THR A 119 -2.06 -4.25 21.50
CA THR A 119 -2.65 -4.74 22.76
C THR A 119 -2.64 -6.27 22.80
N PRO A 120 -2.74 -6.90 23.99
CA PRO A 120 -2.88 -8.36 24.09
C PRO A 120 -4.04 -8.91 23.25
N GLU A 121 -5.17 -8.19 23.21
CA GLU A 121 -6.37 -8.57 22.45
C GLU A 121 -6.10 -8.51 20.94
N PHE A 122 -5.41 -7.46 20.46
CA PHE A 122 -5.03 -7.33 19.07
C PHE A 122 -4.07 -8.46 18.67
N MET A 123 -3.07 -8.75 19.49
CA MET A 123 -2.11 -9.84 19.23
C MET A 123 -2.78 -11.21 19.25
N ALA A 124 -3.71 -11.46 20.17
CA ALA A 124 -4.50 -12.68 20.19
C ALA A 124 -5.40 -12.80 18.95
N GLY A 125 -6.01 -11.70 18.51
CA GLY A 125 -6.78 -11.64 17.29
C GLY A 125 -5.95 -11.94 16.05
N LEU A 126 -4.74 -11.39 15.95
CA LEU A 126 -3.80 -11.71 14.86
C LEU A 126 -3.42 -13.19 14.86
N ALA A 127 -3.11 -13.75 16.03
CA ALA A 127 -2.71 -15.16 16.16
C ALA A 127 -3.84 -16.13 15.78
N ALA A 128 -5.09 -15.76 16.08
CA ALA A 128 -6.27 -16.56 15.73
C ALA A 128 -6.71 -16.40 14.27
N THR A 129 -6.25 -15.34 13.59
CA THR A 129 -6.70 -15.00 12.24
C THR A 129 -5.96 -15.82 11.19
N LYS A 130 -6.75 -16.42 10.28
CA LYS A 130 -6.24 -17.06 9.06
C LYS A 130 -6.56 -16.21 7.85
N ILE A 131 -5.57 -16.01 6.99
CA ILE A 131 -5.68 -15.13 5.82
C ILE A 131 -5.22 -15.82 4.52
N ASN A 132 -5.83 -15.41 3.42
CA ASN A 132 -5.35 -15.65 2.06
C ASN A 132 -5.49 -14.33 1.28
N PRO A 133 -4.64 -13.33 1.58
CA PRO A 133 -4.89 -11.93 1.18
C PRO A 133 -4.79 -11.68 -0.32
N THR A 134 -4.11 -12.55 -1.03
CA THR A 134 -3.96 -12.45 -2.49
C THR A 134 -4.73 -13.52 -3.25
N GLY A 135 -5.37 -14.46 -2.55
CA GLY A 135 -6.03 -15.61 -3.15
C GLY A 135 -5.06 -16.64 -3.77
N GLU A 136 -3.76 -16.52 -3.51
CA GLU A 136 -2.72 -17.36 -4.12
C GLU A 136 -2.38 -18.59 -3.26
N LEU A 137 -2.82 -18.61 -2.01
CA LEU A 137 -2.63 -19.75 -1.13
C LEU A 137 -3.75 -20.79 -1.37
N PRO A 138 -3.47 -22.10 -1.22
CA PRO A 138 -4.49 -23.14 -1.39
C PRO A 138 -5.66 -23.01 -0.40
N ALA A 139 -5.39 -22.46 0.79
CA ALA A 139 -6.37 -22.19 1.84
C ALA A 139 -5.88 -21.03 2.71
N PRO A 140 -6.76 -20.39 3.52
CA PRO A 140 -6.35 -19.43 4.51
C PRO A 140 -5.42 -20.05 5.56
N LEU A 141 -4.28 -19.41 5.83
CA LEU A 141 -3.26 -19.81 6.80
C LEU A 141 -3.13 -18.78 7.92
N PRO A 142 -2.65 -19.16 9.12
CA PRO A 142 -2.22 -18.19 10.13
C PRO A 142 -1.27 -17.15 9.53
N ILE A 143 -1.35 -15.91 9.99
CA ILE A 143 -0.62 -14.78 9.38
C ILE A 143 0.89 -15.05 9.21
N PRO A 144 1.62 -15.59 10.21
CA PRO A 144 3.04 -15.91 10.03
C PRO A 144 3.30 -16.99 8.97
N GLU A 145 2.45 -18.01 8.90
CA GLU A 145 2.57 -19.07 7.91
C GLU A 145 2.24 -18.57 6.50
N ALA A 146 1.18 -17.74 6.37
CA ALA A 146 0.83 -17.09 5.12
C ALA A 146 1.99 -16.19 4.62
N ALA A 147 2.60 -15.41 5.53
CA ALA A 147 3.75 -14.58 5.21
C ALA A 147 4.95 -15.38 4.72
N ALA A 148 5.29 -16.47 5.44
CA ALA A 148 6.38 -17.36 5.06
C ALA A 148 6.14 -18.02 3.69
N LYS A 149 4.91 -18.52 3.46
CA LYS A 149 4.56 -19.18 2.19
C LYS A 149 4.58 -18.20 1.01
N LEU A 150 4.09 -16.98 1.18
CA LEU A 150 4.15 -15.96 0.15
C LEU A 150 5.60 -15.49 -0.11
N ALA A 151 6.44 -15.42 0.90
CA ALA A 151 7.88 -15.12 0.75
C ALA A 151 8.59 -16.21 -0.06
N GLU A 152 8.29 -17.50 0.25
CA GLU A 152 8.79 -18.63 -0.53
C GLU A 152 8.37 -18.55 -2.00
N MET A 153 7.09 -18.26 -2.28
CA MET A 153 6.57 -18.10 -3.63
C MET A 153 7.22 -16.94 -4.39
N ASP A 154 7.60 -15.86 -3.69
CA ASP A 154 8.33 -14.73 -4.28
C ASP A 154 9.79 -15.09 -4.63
N GLY A 155 10.34 -16.15 -4.06
CA GLY A 155 11.77 -16.46 -4.14
C GLY A 155 12.65 -15.32 -3.63
N TYR A 156 12.16 -14.55 -2.64
CA TYR A 156 12.87 -13.41 -2.08
C TYR A 156 13.41 -13.74 -0.69
N ALA A 157 14.73 -13.77 -0.60
CA ALA A 157 15.41 -13.81 0.69
C ALA A 157 15.53 -12.39 1.25
N GLY A 158 15.01 -12.15 2.44
CA GLY A 158 15.13 -10.87 3.13
C GLY A 158 16.59 -10.47 3.34
N THR A 159 16.85 -9.19 3.38
CA THR A 159 18.17 -8.57 3.57
C THR A 159 18.27 -7.93 4.97
N PRO A 160 19.47 -7.59 5.46
CA PRO A 160 19.61 -6.79 6.69
C PRO A 160 18.88 -5.44 6.61
N ALA A 161 18.80 -4.83 5.43
CA ALA A 161 18.04 -3.59 5.21
C ALA A 161 16.53 -3.81 5.40
N ASP A 162 16.00 -4.95 4.97
CA ASP A 162 14.59 -5.30 5.19
C ASP A 162 14.29 -5.48 6.68
N GLN A 163 15.21 -6.08 7.44
CA GLN A 163 15.06 -6.22 8.89
C GLN A 163 15.01 -4.84 9.58
N THR A 164 15.90 -3.94 9.21
CA THR A 164 15.91 -2.54 9.71
C THR A 164 14.61 -1.81 9.35
N ASP A 165 14.14 -1.99 8.12
CA ASP A 165 12.88 -1.40 7.66
C ASP A 165 11.69 -1.97 8.43
N MET A 166 11.64 -3.27 8.67
CA MET A 166 10.59 -3.92 9.45
C MET A 166 10.52 -3.37 10.87
N GLU A 167 11.65 -3.31 11.58
CA GLU A 167 11.73 -2.81 12.95
C GLU A 167 11.27 -1.35 13.06
N ARG A 168 11.64 -0.52 12.10
CA ARG A 168 11.24 0.89 12.03
C ARG A 168 9.74 1.06 11.73
N GLN A 169 9.18 0.21 10.88
CA GLN A 169 7.81 0.35 10.40
C GLN A 169 6.79 -0.31 11.31
N TRP A 170 7.13 -1.41 11.97
CA TRP A 170 6.18 -2.09 12.85
C TRP A 170 5.65 -1.17 13.97
N PRO A 171 4.37 -1.12 14.27
CA PRO A 171 3.23 -1.83 13.68
C PRO A 171 2.41 -0.96 12.70
N GLN A 172 3.05 -0.31 11.74
CA GLN A 172 2.39 0.52 10.72
C GLN A 172 1.41 -0.30 9.87
N LEU A 173 0.26 0.28 9.56
CA LEU A 173 -0.75 -0.28 8.66
C LEU A 173 -0.62 0.32 7.26
N LYS A 174 -1.35 -0.27 6.31
CA LYS A 174 -1.43 0.16 4.90
C LYS A 174 -2.76 0.87 4.65
N ALA A 175 -2.82 1.61 3.53
CA ALA A 175 -4.06 2.18 3.06
C ALA A 175 -4.08 2.35 1.55
N GLN A 176 -5.28 2.54 1.00
CA GLN A 176 -5.51 2.81 -0.42
C GLN A 176 -6.57 3.90 -0.57
N PHE A 177 -6.40 4.71 -1.60
CA PHE A 177 -7.25 5.86 -1.84
C PHE A 177 -7.58 5.97 -3.33
N LEU A 178 -8.79 6.38 -3.63
CA LEU A 178 -9.15 6.88 -4.95
C LEU A 178 -9.33 8.40 -4.86
N ILE A 179 -8.50 9.12 -5.60
CA ILE A 179 -8.44 10.58 -5.63
C ILE A 179 -8.92 11.03 -6.99
N ASP A 180 -9.87 11.95 -7.06
CA ASP A 180 -10.37 12.46 -8.31
C ASP A 180 -9.42 13.49 -8.97
N ARG A 181 -9.77 13.95 -10.17
CA ARG A 181 -8.99 14.98 -10.91
C ARG A 181 -8.84 16.29 -10.15
N GLY A 182 -9.80 16.63 -9.29
CA GLY A 182 -9.75 17.82 -8.43
C GLY A 182 -8.83 17.66 -7.22
N GLY A 183 -8.28 16.47 -6.99
CA GLY A 183 -7.46 16.17 -5.82
C GLY A 183 -8.30 15.87 -4.58
N ILE A 184 -9.57 15.49 -4.73
CA ILE A 184 -10.45 15.12 -3.62
C ILE A 184 -10.44 13.60 -3.45
N VAL A 185 -10.27 13.13 -2.22
CA VAL A 185 -10.43 11.71 -1.87
C VAL A 185 -11.89 11.31 -2.08
N ARG A 186 -12.15 10.31 -2.90
CA ARG A 186 -13.50 9.80 -3.17
C ARG A 186 -13.76 8.45 -2.53
N TRP A 187 -12.70 7.75 -2.23
CA TRP A 187 -12.76 6.48 -1.53
C TRP A 187 -11.46 6.25 -0.74
N ALA A 188 -11.57 5.62 0.40
CA ALA A 188 -10.46 5.25 1.26
C ALA A 188 -10.67 3.85 1.83
N ASN A 189 -9.60 3.06 1.87
CA ASN A 189 -9.55 1.75 2.50
C ASN A 189 -8.33 1.68 3.41
N PHE A 190 -8.57 1.57 4.71
CA PHE A 190 -7.54 1.45 5.72
C PHE A 190 -7.46 -0.01 6.19
N GLU A 191 -6.27 -0.61 6.13
CA GLU A 191 -6.03 -1.94 6.67
C GLU A 191 -6.41 -2.00 8.14
N GLY A 192 -7.09 -3.08 8.53
CA GLY A 192 -7.48 -3.31 9.93
C GLY A 192 -8.66 -2.47 10.43
N ALA A 193 -9.29 -1.66 9.58
CA ALA A 193 -10.44 -0.83 10.00
C ALA A 193 -11.61 -1.65 10.59
N LYS A 194 -11.78 -2.89 10.15
CA LYS A 194 -12.80 -3.83 10.68
C LYS A 194 -12.18 -4.92 11.58
N GLY A 195 -10.90 -4.79 11.91
CA GLY A 195 -10.22 -5.69 12.84
C GLY A 195 -9.06 -6.51 12.23
N PRO A 196 -8.46 -7.41 13.02
CA PRO A 196 -7.26 -8.16 12.63
C PRO A 196 -7.40 -9.02 11.38
N SER A 197 -8.63 -9.47 11.05
CA SER A 197 -8.89 -10.28 9.85
C SER A 197 -8.62 -9.56 8.52
N GLU A 198 -8.53 -8.22 8.54
CA GLU A 198 -8.21 -7.43 7.34
C GLU A 198 -6.71 -7.23 7.12
N VAL A 199 -5.86 -7.67 8.07
CA VAL A 199 -4.41 -7.56 7.91
C VAL A 199 -3.97 -8.35 6.66
N GLY A 200 -3.21 -7.68 5.80
CA GLY A 200 -2.78 -8.25 4.52
C GLY A 200 -3.82 -8.20 3.40
N GLN A 201 -5.10 -8.01 3.70
CA GLN A 201 -6.18 -7.97 2.71
C GLN A 201 -6.03 -6.77 1.75
N ARG A 202 -6.64 -6.91 0.59
CA ARG A 202 -6.82 -5.85 -0.39
C ARG A 202 -8.22 -5.94 -1.00
N PRO A 203 -8.78 -4.84 -1.50
CA PRO A 203 -10.00 -4.88 -2.30
C PRO A 203 -9.81 -5.74 -3.54
N SER A 204 -10.86 -6.41 -3.97
CA SER A 204 -10.90 -7.12 -5.24
C SER A 204 -10.88 -6.14 -6.42
N ASP A 205 -10.53 -6.62 -7.61
CA ASP A 205 -10.58 -5.80 -8.82
C ASP A 205 -12.00 -5.28 -9.09
N ASP A 206 -13.04 -6.10 -8.83
CA ASP A 206 -14.44 -5.71 -9.04
C ASP A 206 -14.87 -4.61 -8.09
N GLU A 207 -14.47 -4.68 -6.81
CA GLU A 207 -14.70 -3.61 -5.83
C GLU A 207 -14.02 -2.32 -6.27
N LEU A 208 -12.76 -2.37 -6.71
CA LEU A 208 -12.04 -1.19 -7.18
C LEU A 208 -12.69 -0.59 -8.43
N LEU A 209 -13.06 -1.41 -9.41
CA LEU A 209 -13.72 -0.95 -10.63
C LEU A 209 -15.10 -0.35 -10.33
N ALA A 210 -15.85 -0.90 -9.39
CA ALA A 210 -17.13 -0.34 -8.97
C ALA A 210 -16.96 1.08 -8.40
N VAL A 211 -15.96 1.28 -7.54
CA VAL A 211 -15.65 2.60 -6.96
C VAL A 211 -15.18 3.59 -8.03
N VAL A 212 -14.33 3.14 -8.95
CA VAL A 212 -13.82 3.96 -10.06
C VAL A 212 -14.96 4.45 -10.97
N ARG A 213 -15.89 3.55 -11.33
CA ARG A 213 -17.05 3.90 -12.17
C ARG A 213 -18.05 4.84 -11.50
N ALA A 214 -18.01 4.93 -10.19
CA ALA A 214 -18.81 5.89 -9.40
C ALA A 214 -18.18 7.28 -9.30
N LEU A 215 -16.97 7.51 -9.84
CA LEU A 215 -16.34 8.83 -9.83
C LEU A 215 -17.18 9.86 -10.61
N PRO A 216 -17.25 11.11 -10.13
CA PRO A 216 -17.79 12.23 -10.91
C PRO A 216 -17.01 12.39 -12.22
N ARG A 217 -17.72 12.48 -13.33
CA ARG A 217 -17.13 12.71 -14.67
C ARG A 217 -16.76 14.17 -14.87
#